data_b6f664d8d4d3551547af41657021dced
#
_entry.id   b6f664d8d4d3551547af41657021dced
#
_cell.length_a   1.000
_cell.length_b   1.000
_cell.length_c   1.000
_cell.angle_alpha   90.00
_cell.angle_beta   90.00
_cell.angle_gamma   90.00
#
_symmetry.space_group_name_H-M   'P 1'
#
loop_
_entity.id
_entity.type
_entity.pdbx_description
1 polymer ?
#
loop_
_entity_poly.entity_id
_entity_poly.type
_entity_poly.pdbx_seq_one_letter_code
_entity_poly.pdbx_strand_id
1 'polypeptide(L)'
;PTRGAIYVDGKDISKEDEIDLRRNIGYVIQQTGLFPHMTVKENIELIPKLKNKKDHSLATKVVELLDMVGLDPEGYMNLYPTQMSGGQQQRVGVARAFASDPEIILMDEPFSALDPITREQLQDELLTLQNKLHKTIIFVTHDMAEAIKMADRICIMSDGRVQQFDTPEQILKHPANDFVHNFVG
;
A
#
# COMPACT_ATOMS: atom_id res chain seq x y z
N PRO A 1 -17.53 4.37 -10.92
CA PRO A 1 -17.08 5.01 -12.17
C PRO A 1 -18.23 5.78 -12.82
N THR A 2 -17.92 6.84 -13.59
CA THR A 2 -18.95 7.60 -14.33
C THR A 2 -19.52 6.80 -15.49
N ARG A 3 -18.72 5.92 -16.06
CA ARG A 3 -19.09 4.95 -17.10
C ARG A 3 -18.24 3.69 -16.96
N GLY A 4 -18.73 2.56 -17.46
CA GLY A 4 -18.06 1.27 -17.35
C GLY A 4 -18.31 0.61 -15.99
N ALA A 5 -17.63 -0.50 -15.72
CA ALA A 5 -17.72 -1.28 -14.49
C ALA A 5 -16.33 -1.66 -13.99
N ILE A 6 -16.21 -1.85 -12.69
CA ILE A 6 -15.00 -2.36 -12.03
C ILE A 6 -15.37 -3.70 -11.40
N TYR A 7 -14.53 -4.70 -11.63
CA TYR A 7 -14.70 -6.03 -11.09
C TYR A 7 -13.56 -6.35 -10.13
N VAL A 8 -13.90 -6.87 -8.96
CA VAL A 8 -12.97 -7.41 -7.97
C VAL A 8 -13.33 -8.86 -7.76
N ASP A 9 -12.41 -9.78 -8.01
CA ASP A 9 -12.63 -11.23 -7.97
C ASP A 9 -13.86 -11.68 -8.80
N GLY A 10 -14.04 -11.05 -9.96
CA GLY A 10 -15.15 -11.35 -10.88
C GLY A 10 -16.49 -10.75 -10.46
N LYS A 11 -16.58 -10.03 -9.34
CA LYS A 11 -17.80 -9.37 -8.85
C LYS A 11 -17.81 -7.89 -9.23
N ASP A 12 -18.92 -7.41 -9.75
CA ASP A 12 -19.14 -6.01 -10.04
C ASP A 12 -19.28 -5.23 -8.72
N ILE A 13 -18.33 -4.33 -8.41
CA ILE A 13 -18.30 -3.58 -7.16
C ILE A 13 -19.52 -2.66 -6.97
N SER A 14 -20.22 -2.29 -8.03
CA SER A 14 -21.44 -1.48 -7.94
C SER A 14 -22.62 -2.23 -7.30
N LYS A 15 -22.52 -3.56 -7.19
CA LYS A 15 -23.54 -4.45 -6.61
C LYS A 15 -23.15 -4.95 -5.22
N GLU A 16 -21.96 -4.65 -4.75
CA GLU A 16 -21.46 -5.04 -3.42
C GLU A 16 -21.78 -3.95 -2.38
N ASP A 17 -21.83 -4.34 -1.12
CA ASP A 17 -21.90 -3.38 -0.02
C ASP A 17 -20.60 -2.56 0.05
N GLU A 18 -20.71 -1.24 -0.08
CA GLU A 18 -19.53 -0.35 -0.11
C GLU A 18 -18.71 -0.39 1.18
N ILE A 19 -19.35 -0.61 2.33
CA ILE A 19 -18.68 -0.64 3.62
C ILE A 19 -17.87 -1.93 3.73
N ASP A 20 -18.44 -3.05 3.35
CA ASP A 20 -17.76 -4.34 3.37
C ASP A 20 -16.62 -4.39 2.35
N LEU A 21 -16.85 -3.85 1.14
CA LEU A 21 -15.80 -3.74 0.13
C LEU A 21 -14.60 -2.93 0.65
N ARG A 22 -14.85 -1.74 1.21
CA ARG A 22 -13.78 -0.86 1.75
C ARG A 22 -13.04 -1.48 2.94
N ARG A 23 -13.73 -2.24 3.79
CA ARG A 23 -13.12 -2.95 4.91
C ARG A 23 -12.22 -4.11 4.48
N ASN A 24 -12.43 -4.63 3.27
CA ASN A 24 -11.67 -5.75 2.71
C ASN A 24 -10.52 -5.32 1.80
N ILE A 25 -10.33 -4.02 1.60
CA ILE A 25 -9.22 -3.43 0.87
C ILE A 25 -8.32 -2.68 1.85
N GLY A 26 -7.04 -3.00 1.85
CA GLY A 26 -6.02 -2.21 2.56
C GLY A 26 -5.77 -0.91 1.80
N TYR A 27 -5.58 0.21 2.50
CA TYR A 27 -5.35 1.48 1.84
C TYR A 27 -4.27 2.31 2.53
N VAL A 28 -3.29 2.74 1.75
CA VAL A 28 -2.23 3.68 2.14
C VAL A 28 -2.40 4.93 1.32
N ILE A 29 -2.70 6.07 1.97
CA ILE A 29 -2.84 7.36 1.30
C ILE A 29 -1.54 8.16 1.36
N GLN A 30 -1.33 9.07 0.42
CA GLN A 30 -0.15 9.92 0.29
C GLN A 30 0.16 10.72 1.57
N GLN A 31 -0.86 11.23 2.26
CA GLN A 31 -0.73 11.82 3.59
C GLN A 31 -1.14 10.79 4.64
N THR A 32 -0.24 10.08 5.21
CA THR A 32 -0.35 8.96 6.18
C THR A 32 -1.75 8.61 6.72
N GLY A 33 -2.67 9.57 6.81
CA GLY A 33 -4.07 9.40 7.22
C GLY A 33 -4.24 8.70 8.58
N LEU A 34 -3.23 8.80 9.44
CA LEU A 34 -3.31 8.29 10.80
C LEU A 34 -4.20 9.20 11.63
N PHE A 35 -4.96 8.60 12.54
CA PHE A 35 -5.78 9.34 13.50
C PHE A 35 -4.88 9.91 14.60
N PRO A 36 -4.73 11.25 14.71
CA PRO A 36 -3.74 11.88 15.61
C PRO A 36 -4.07 11.69 17.09
N HIS A 37 -5.32 11.37 17.42
CA HIS A 37 -5.80 11.11 18.78
C HIS A 37 -5.75 9.63 19.19
N MET A 38 -5.28 8.78 18.29
CA MET A 38 -5.06 7.34 18.52
C MET A 38 -3.57 7.04 18.56
N THR A 39 -3.15 6.12 19.39
CA THR A 39 -1.79 5.59 19.38
C THR A 39 -1.52 4.80 18.10
N VAL A 40 -0.25 4.48 17.85
CA VAL A 40 0.16 3.60 16.74
C VAL A 40 -0.60 2.27 16.78
N LYS A 41 -0.63 1.63 17.96
CA LYS A 41 -1.38 0.39 18.18
C LYS A 41 -2.85 0.55 17.81
N GLU A 42 -3.51 1.58 18.31
CA GLU A 42 -4.94 1.82 18.05
C GLU A 42 -5.22 2.11 16.57
N ASN A 43 -4.32 2.83 15.89
CA ASN A 43 -4.42 3.06 14.45
C ASN A 43 -4.35 1.75 13.66
N ILE A 44 -3.43 0.84 14.00
CA ILE A 44 -3.27 -0.46 13.34
C ILE A 44 -4.48 -1.37 13.63
N GLU A 45 -4.94 -1.40 14.87
CA GLU A 45 -6.05 -2.25 15.30
C GLU A 45 -7.44 -1.79 14.81
N LEU A 46 -7.57 -0.58 14.27
CA LEU A 46 -8.87 0.06 13.98
C LEU A 46 -9.74 -0.80 13.05
N ILE A 47 -9.23 -1.16 11.88
CA ILE A 47 -10.02 -1.93 10.89
C ILE A 47 -10.32 -3.35 11.39
N PRO A 48 -9.38 -4.12 11.94
CA PRO A 48 -9.68 -5.39 12.58
C PRO A 48 -10.79 -5.31 13.64
N LYS A 49 -10.76 -4.30 14.49
CA LYS A 49 -11.81 -4.10 15.52
C LYS A 49 -13.19 -3.79 14.92
N LEU A 50 -13.23 -2.98 13.85
CA LEU A 50 -14.47 -2.67 13.12
C LEU A 50 -15.08 -3.90 12.42
N LYS A 51 -14.26 -4.89 12.07
CA LYS A 51 -14.72 -6.18 11.54
C LYS A 51 -15.24 -7.15 12.62
N ASN A 52 -15.44 -6.70 13.86
CA ASN A 52 -15.86 -7.52 15.00
C ASN A 52 -14.96 -8.74 15.28
N LYS A 53 -13.73 -8.71 14.82
CA LYS A 53 -12.76 -9.73 15.19
C LYS A 53 -12.33 -9.49 16.64
N LYS A 54 -13.03 -10.14 17.59
CA LYS A 54 -12.50 -10.41 18.95
C LYS A 54 -11.33 -11.40 18.79
N ASP A 55 -10.23 -10.91 18.26
CA ASP A 55 -9.05 -11.72 18.00
C ASP A 55 -8.04 -11.42 19.11
N HIS A 56 -7.84 -12.38 19.98
CA HIS A 56 -6.82 -12.31 21.03
C HIS A 56 -5.40 -12.24 20.42
N SER A 57 -5.23 -12.59 19.16
CA SER A 57 -3.97 -12.49 18.42
C SER A 57 -3.66 -11.07 17.91
N LEU A 58 -4.60 -10.12 18.05
CA LEU A 58 -4.45 -8.78 17.45
C LEU A 58 -3.23 -8.03 18.03
N ALA A 59 -2.95 -8.20 19.32
CA ALA A 59 -1.77 -7.58 19.92
C ALA A 59 -0.45 -8.14 19.35
N THR A 60 -0.38 -9.46 19.15
CA THR A 60 0.76 -10.13 18.50
C THR A 60 0.91 -9.65 17.06
N LYS A 61 -0.19 -9.54 16.34
CA LYS A 61 -0.20 -9.05 14.95
C LYS A 61 0.30 -7.60 14.84
N VAL A 62 -0.01 -6.74 15.80
CA VAL A 62 0.54 -5.36 15.84
C VAL A 62 2.06 -5.38 15.97
N VAL A 63 2.61 -6.24 16.82
CA VAL A 63 4.06 -6.42 16.97
C VAL A 63 4.68 -6.86 15.65
N GLU A 64 4.16 -7.94 15.05
CA GLU A 64 4.64 -8.45 13.76
C GLU A 64 4.59 -7.41 12.64
N LEU A 65 3.53 -6.60 12.59
CA LEU A 65 3.37 -5.54 11.58
C LEU A 65 4.32 -4.36 11.81
N LEU A 66 4.62 -4.01 13.05
CA LEU A 66 5.61 -2.98 13.36
C LEU A 66 7.03 -3.45 13.03
N ASP A 67 7.38 -4.69 13.39
CA ASP A 67 8.65 -5.31 13.00
C ASP A 67 8.81 -5.35 11.48
N MET A 68 7.74 -5.74 10.77
CA MET A 68 7.71 -5.80 9.31
C MET A 68 8.04 -4.46 8.65
N VAL A 69 7.64 -3.34 9.25
CA VAL A 69 7.94 -2.00 8.70
C VAL A 69 9.16 -1.36 9.35
N GLY A 70 9.99 -2.13 10.06
CA GLY A 70 11.23 -1.70 10.67
C GLY A 70 11.03 -0.67 11.80
N LEU A 71 9.94 -0.78 12.57
CA LEU A 71 9.66 0.02 13.76
C LEU A 71 9.66 -0.87 14.99
N ASP A 72 10.54 -0.58 15.97
CA ASP A 72 10.59 -1.29 17.25
C ASP A 72 9.22 -1.26 17.97
N PRO A 73 8.54 -2.40 18.17
CA PRO A 73 7.20 -2.41 18.76
C PRO A 73 7.14 -1.79 20.16
N GLU A 74 8.13 -2.06 21.02
CA GLU A 74 8.15 -1.56 22.40
C GLU A 74 8.30 -0.03 22.42
N GLY A 75 9.10 0.52 21.51
CA GLY A 75 9.34 1.95 21.41
C GLY A 75 8.20 2.73 20.75
N TYR A 76 7.46 2.10 19.82
CA TYR A 76 6.52 2.84 18.95
C TYR A 76 5.04 2.59 19.23
N MET A 77 4.62 1.39 19.69
CA MET A 77 3.20 1.04 19.75
C MET A 77 2.33 2.01 20.56
N ASN A 78 2.90 2.66 21.58
CA ASN A 78 2.18 3.57 22.47
C ASN A 78 2.35 5.05 22.10
N LEU A 79 3.12 5.38 21.07
CA LEU A 79 3.28 6.75 20.58
C LEU A 79 2.04 7.21 19.81
N TYR A 80 1.83 8.52 19.82
CA TYR A 80 0.86 9.18 18.96
C TYR A 80 1.54 9.64 17.66
N PRO A 81 0.82 9.74 16.53
CA PRO A 81 1.39 10.21 15.26
C PRO A 81 2.16 11.52 15.36
N THR A 82 1.71 12.45 16.20
CA THR A 82 2.37 13.75 16.44
C THR A 82 3.77 13.64 17.07
N GLN A 83 4.12 12.50 17.64
CA GLN A 83 5.42 12.22 18.25
C GLN A 83 6.40 11.54 17.27
N MET A 84 5.98 11.35 16.02
CA MET A 84 6.70 10.58 15.01
C MET A 84 7.09 11.46 13.81
N SER A 85 8.20 11.12 13.15
CA SER A 85 8.54 11.72 11.86
C SER A 85 7.55 11.31 10.76
N GLY A 86 7.49 12.07 9.65
CA GLY A 86 6.64 11.74 8.52
C GLY A 86 6.91 10.34 7.95
N GLY A 87 8.16 9.94 7.84
CA GLY A 87 8.56 8.61 7.39
C GLY A 87 8.11 7.48 8.35
N GLN A 88 8.22 7.71 9.66
CA GLN A 88 7.71 6.74 10.65
C GLN A 88 6.19 6.62 10.58
N GLN A 89 5.47 7.74 10.43
CA GLN A 89 4.03 7.73 10.22
C GLN A 89 3.64 6.97 8.94
N GLN A 90 4.40 7.13 7.85
CA GLN A 90 4.17 6.42 6.59
C GLN A 90 4.29 4.90 6.79
N ARG A 91 5.33 4.43 7.48
CA ARG A 91 5.52 3.02 7.84
C ARG A 91 4.35 2.48 8.66
N VAL A 92 3.85 3.24 9.64
CA VAL A 92 2.63 2.85 10.40
C VAL A 92 1.40 2.79 9.49
N GLY A 93 1.27 3.70 8.53
CA GLY A 93 0.22 3.67 7.51
C GLY A 93 0.24 2.39 6.68
N VAL A 94 1.44 1.94 6.29
CA VAL A 94 1.63 0.65 5.61
C VAL A 94 1.23 -0.50 6.54
N ALA A 95 1.75 -0.58 7.77
CA ALA A 95 1.39 -1.61 8.75
C ALA A 95 -0.14 -1.70 8.96
N ARG A 96 -0.81 -0.56 9.07
CA ARG A 96 -2.28 -0.49 9.20
C ARG A 96 -3.01 -1.09 7.99
N ALA A 97 -2.51 -0.87 6.77
CA ALA A 97 -3.14 -1.41 5.57
C ALA A 97 -3.13 -2.94 5.54
N PHE A 98 -2.11 -3.58 6.12
CA PHE A 98 -2.02 -5.04 6.25
C PHE A 98 -2.79 -5.61 7.45
N ALA A 99 -3.21 -4.80 8.40
CA ALA A 99 -3.74 -5.26 9.69
C ALA A 99 -5.00 -6.13 9.59
N SER A 100 -5.88 -5.85 8.62
CA SER A 100 -7.12 -6.62 8.40
C SER A 100 -6.93 -7.87 7.54
N ASP A 101 -5.68 -8.16 7.12
CA ASP A 101 -5.32 -9.25 6.21
C ASP A 101 -6.12 -9.18 4.89
N PRO A 102 -6.11 -8.04 4.17
CA PRO A 102 -6.86 -7.89 2.94
C PRO A 102 -6.23 -8.67 1.78
N GLU A 103 -7.04 -9.06 0.78
CA GLU A 103 -6.52 -9.65 -0.46
C GLU A 103 -5.94 -8.59 -1.42
N ILE A 104 -6.45 -7.36 -1.32
CA ILE A 104 -6.04 -6.24 -2.19
C ILE A 104 -5.56 -5.08 -1.31
N ILE A 105 -4.43 -4.50 -1.67
CA ILE A 105 -3.88 -3.32 -1.01
C ILE A 105 -3.62 -2.24 -2.06
N LEU A 106 -4.19 -1.07 -1.84
CA LEU A 106 -3.99 0.11 -2.67
C LEU A 106 -3.05 1.06 -1.95
N MET A 107 -2.02 1.55 -2.63
CA MET A 107 -1.04 2.47 -2.07
C MET A 107 -0.86 3.68 -3.00
N ASP A 108 -1.00 4.87 -2.45
CA ASP A 108 -0.79 6.12 -3.17
C ASP A 108 0.51 6.76 -2.68
N GLU A 109 1.53 6.75 -3.54
CA GLU A 109 2.89 7.23 -3.27
C GLU A 109 3.46 6.78 -1.91
N PRO A 110 3.52 5.46 -1.63
CA PRO A 110 3.83 4.94 -0.30
C PRO A 110 5.24 5.26 0.21
N PHE A 111 6.13 5.72 -0.65
CA PHE A 111 7.53 5.97 -0.33
C PHE A 111 7.92 7.45 -0.38
N SER A 112 7.00 8.36 -0.72
CA SER A 112 7.30 9.77 -1.00
C SER A 112 7.87 10.55 0.19
N ALA A 113 7.50 10.17 1.42
CA ALA A 113 7.94 10.82 2.66
C ALA A 113 9.22 10.20 3.27
N LEU A 114 9.85 9.24 2.58
CA LEU A 114 11.01 8.51 3.09
C LEU A 114 12.33 9.04 2.50
N ASP A 115 13.38 9.05 3.33
CA ASP A 115 14.73 9.19 2.83
C ASP A 115 15.16 7.97 1.98
N PRO A 116 16.21 8.10 1.12
CA PRO A 116 16.55 7.05 0.18
C PRO A 116 16.87 5.69 0.82
N ILE A 117 17.57 5.68 1.96
CA ILE A 117 17.96 4.43 2.65
C ILE A 117 16.72 3.73 3.22
N THR A 118 15.90 4.48 3.94
CA THR A 118 14.65 4.00 4.54
C THR A 118 13.66 3.52 3.45
N ARG A 119 13.62 4.22 2.32
CA ARG A 119 12.79 3.85 1.16
C ARG A 119 13.19 2.50 0.61
N GLU A 120 14.47 2.28 0.34
CA GLU A 120 14.99 1.03 -0.18
C GLU A 120 14.70 -0.15 0.77
N GLN A 121 14.92 0.04 2.07
CA GLN A 121 14.60 -0.97 3.08
C GLN A 121 13.11 -1.35 3.08
N LEU A 122 12.20 -0.36 3.09
CA LEU A 122 10.76 -0.63 3.09
C LEU A 122 10.30 -1.30 1.79
N GLN A 123 10.89 -0.95 0.65
CA GLN A 123 10.62 -1.64 -0.62
C GLN A 123 11.00 -3.12 -0.56
N ASP A 124 12.18 -3.44 -0.03
CA ASP A 124 12.66 -4.83 0.10
C ASP A 124 11.82 -5.64 1.10
N GLU A 125 11.39 -5.01 2.19
CA GLU A 125 10.47 -5.60 3.16
C GLU A 125 9.10 -5.90 2.53
N LEU A 126 8.54 -4.96 1.75
CA LEU A 126 7.27 -5.16 1.05
C LEU A 126 7.35 -6.25 -0.02
N LEU A 127 8.45 -6.32 -0.80
CA LEU A 127 8.67 -7.40 -1.76
C LEU A 127 8.73 -8.76 -1.07
N THR A 128 9.45 -8.84 0.06
CA THR A 128 9.54 -10.05 0.86
C THR A 128 8.17 -10.49 1.37
N LEU A 129 7.36 -9.53 1.82
CA LEU A 129 6.01 -9.78 2.32
C LEU A 129 5.06 -10.22 1.21
N GLN A 130 5.09 -9.54 0.06
CA GLN A 130 4.26 -9.87 -1.10
C GLN A 130 4.53 -11.31 -1.57
N ASN A 131 5.81 -11.70 -1.64
CA ASN A 131 6.22 -13.08 -1.98
C ASN A 131 5.71 -14.13 -0.99
N LYS A 132 5.59 -13.78 0.30
CA LYS A 132 5.08 -14.69 1.34
C LYS A 132 3.56 -14.79 1.36
N LEU A 133 2.88 -13.67 1.19
CA LEU A 133 1.43 -13.56 1.38
C LEU A 133 0.64 -13.66 0.09
N HIS A 134 1.27 -13.55 -1.07
CA HIS A 134 0.64 -13.57 -2.41
C HIS A 134 -0.54 -12.60 -2.54
N LYS A 135 -0.43 -11.40 -1.91
CA LYS A 135 -1.46 -10.36 -1.98
C LYS A 135 -1.36 -9.57 -3.28
N THR A 136 -2.50 -9.07 -3.76
CA THR A 136 -2.51 -8.12 -4.86
C THR A 136 -2.23 -6.71 -4.33
N ILE A 137 -1.09 -6.13 -4.70
CA ILE A 137 -0.72 -4.77 -4.33
C ILE A 137 -0.77 -3.90 -5.57
N ILE A 138 -1.55 -2.83 -5.52
CA ILE A 138 -1.58 -1.79 -6.56
C ILE A 138 -1.03 -0.52 -5.92
N PHE A 139 0.10 -0.04 -6.41
CA PHE A 139 0.63 1.22 -5.94
C PHE A 139 0.80 2.24 -7.06
N VAL A 140 0.57 3.49 -6.74
CA VAL A 140 0.79 4.63 -7.62
C VAL A 140 2.10 5.28 -7.24
N THR A 141 2.95 5.51 -8.22
CA THR A 141 4.21 6.23 -8.06
C THR A 141 4.50 7.07 -9.30
N HIS A 142 5.24 8.15 -9.13
CA HIS A 142 5.84 8.92 -10.22
C HIS A 142 7.31 8.53 -10.46
N ASP A 143 7.86 7.61 -9.67
CA ASP A 143 9.24 7.14 -9.77
C ASP A 143 9.31 5.81 -10.54
N MET A 144 9.90 5.86 -11.75
CA MET A 144 10.04 4.67 -12.60
C MET A 144 10.97 3.62 -12.00
N ALA A 145 11.99 4.03 -11.23
CA ALA A 145 12.88 3.08 -10.60
C ALA A 145 12.13 2.23 -9.56
N GLU A 146 11.23 2.84 -8.79
CA GLU A 146 10.33 2.12 -7.87
C GLU A 146 9.42 1.14 -8.64
N ALA A 147 8.79 1.62 -9.72
CA ALA A 147 7.90 0.78 -10.51
C ALA A 147 8.64 -0.43 -11.11
N ILE A 148 9.83 -0.22 -11.68
CA ILE A 148 10.65 -1.30 -12.28
C ILE A 148 11.12 -2.29 -11.22
N LYS A 149 11.53 -1.81 -10.03
CA LYS A 149 12.02 -2.67 -8.94
C LYS A 149 10.93 -3.56 -8.36
N MET A 150 9.70 -3.02 -8.23
CA MET A 150 8.68 -3.63 -7.38
C MET A 150 7.53 -4.30 -8.12
N ALA A 151 7.24 -3.89 -9.36
CA ALA A 151 6.02 -4.32 -10.01
C ALA A 151 6.21 -5.55 -10.90
N ASP A 152 5.28 -6.49 -10.86
CA ASP A 152 5.12 -7.55 -11.87
C ASP A 152 4.57 -6.97 -13.19
N ARG A 153 3.71 -5.96 -13.10
CA ARG A 153 3.09 -5.25 -14.22
C ARG A 153 3.05 -3.76 -13.95
N ILE A 154 3.33 -2.95 -14.97
CA ILE A 154 3.28 -1.48 -14.90
C ILE A 154 2.22 -0.96 -15.87
N CYS A 155 1.39 -0.04 -15.38
CA CYS A 155 0.42 0.69 -16.17
C CYS A 155 0.87 2.16 -16.27
N ILE A 156 1.37 2.56 -17.41
CA ILE A 156 1.74 3.96 -17.67
C ILE A 156 0.51 4.71 -18.16
N MET A 157 0.21 5.82 -17.51
CA MET A 157 -0.96 6.66 -17.81
C MET A 157 -0.55 8.10 -18.11
N SER A 158 -1.24 8.73 -19.06
CA SER A 158 -1.17 10.17 -19.34
C SER A 158 -2.54 10.67 -19.75
N ASP A 159 -2.91 11.86 -19.27
CA ASP A 159 -4.19 12.52 -19.57
C ASP A 159 -5.43 11.62 -19.38
N GLY A 160 -5.41 10.79 -18.32
CA GLY A 160 -6.49 9.87 -18.01
C GLY A 160 -6.60 8.66 -18.95
N ARG A 161 -5.59 8.39 -19.78
CA ARG A 161 -5.55 7.27 -20.73
C ARG A 161 -4.37 6.37 -20.43
N VAL A 162 -4.60 5.06 -20.54
CA VAL A 162 -3.53 4.07 -20.49
C VAL A 162 -2.69 4.20 -21.78
N GLN A 163 -1.40 4.44 -21.62
CA GLN A 163 -0.42 4.51 -22.71
C GLN A 163 0.19 3.14 -22.98
N GLN A 164 0.54 2.41 -21.91
CA GLN A 164 1.04 1.03 -22.01
C GLN A 164 0.75 0.30 -20.69
N PHE A 165 0.46 -1.00 -20.81
CA PHE A 165 0.30 -1.89 -19.67
C PHE A 165 1.04 -3.19 -19.97
N ASP A 166 2.19 -3.41 -19.33
CA ASP A 166 3.03 -4.57 -19.59
C ASP A 166 3.96 -4.87 -18.40
N THR A 167 4.82 -5.89 -18.56
CA THR A 167 5.92 -6.14 -17.63
C THR A 167 6.97 -5.04 -17.71
N PRO A 168 7.76 -4.79 -16.64
CA PRO A 168 8.87 -3.83 -16.67
C PRO A 168 9.82 -4.05 -17.85
N GLU A 169 10.17 -5.30 -18.13
CA GLU A 169 11.07 -5.66 -19.23
C GLU A 169 10.51 -5.26 -20.61
N GLN A 170 9.21 -5.51 -20.83
CA GLN A 170 8.57 -5.15 -22.12
C GLN A 170 8.46 -3.64 -22.30
N ILE A 171 8.15 -2.92 -21.22
CA ILE A 171 8.08 -1.46 -21.26
C ILE A 171 9.45 -0.84 -21.62
N LEU A 172 10.53 -1.36 -21.02
CA LEU A 172 11.89 -0.88 -21.30
C LEU A 172 12.37 -1.24 -22.71
N LYS A 173 12.08 -2.45 -23.21
CA LYS A 173 12.56 -2.93 -24.51
C LYS A 173 11.68 -2.50 -25.68
N HIS A 174 10.38 -2.35 -25.45
CA HIS A 174 9.37 -2.11 -26.49
C HIS A 174 8.37 -1.03 -26.04
N PRO A 175 8.82 0.23 -25.84
CA PRO A 175 7.93 1.33 -25.51
C PRO A 175 6.88 1.54 -26.63
N ALA A 176 5.60 1.66 -26.24
CA ALA A 176 4.49 1.72 -27.17
C ALA A 176 4.45 3.02 -28.00
N ASN A 177 5.05 4.09 -27.50
CA ASN A 177 5.11 5.40 -28.18
C ASN A 177 6.23 6.27 -27.58
N ASP A 178 6.47 7.43 -28.20
CA ASP A 178 7.51 8.37 -27.79
C ASP A 178 7.32 8.89 -26.36
N PHE A 179 6.07 9.02 -25.88
CA PHE A 179 5.80 9.43 -24.52
C PHE A 179 6.36 8.38 -23.54
N VAL A 180 6.03 7.10 -23.76
CA VAL A 180 6.53 6.00 -22.90
C VAL A 180 8.06 5.93 -23.00
N HIS A 181 8.61 5.98 -24.20
CA HIS A 181 10.07 5.97 -24.41
C HIS A 181 10.78 7.07 -23.57
N ASN A 182 10.29 8.31 -23.65
CA ASN A 182 10.88 9.44 -22.93
C ASN A 182 10.63 9.38 -21.40
N PHE A 183 9.57 8.67 -20.97
CA PHE A 183 9.21 8.55 -19.56
C PHE A 183 10.05 7.50 -18.82
N VAL A 184 10.51 6.47 -19.55
CA VAL A 184 11.27 5.35 -18.95
C VAL A 184 12.77 5.45 -19.12
N GLY A 185 13.26 6.33 -19.96
CA GLY A 185 14.64 6.38 -20.26
C GLY A 185 15.37 7.47 -20.63
#